data_895fd0241962c1747c70e9eac7489d8a
#
_entry.id   895fd0241962c1747c70e9eac7489d8a
#
_cell.length_a   1.000
_cell.length_b   1.000
_cell.length_c   1.000
_cell.angle_alpha   90.00
_cell.angle_beta   90.00
_cell.angle_gamma   90.00
#
_symmetry.space_group_name_H-M   'P 1'
#
loop_
_entity.id
_entity.type
_entity.pdbx_description
1 polymer ?
#
loop_
_entity_poly.entity_id
_entity_poly.type
_entity_poly.pdbx_seq_one_letter_code
_entity_poly.pdbx_strand_id
1 'polypeptide(L)'
;DRLQTKIKATLGGLAARVELIPKRGELRECRPYLLVSASMLEENVPAALELLEELFINGRYDETGRISETVLQSDYFIKQSLIVNGHAYAVTKSLSAFSAEGAMKELLEGESFVRWFSDFAANFEANSGEYAARFAALAAKAFASNRLFAGFGGKMDAQTLGGLIRALPANEKGAAAEYPAYDGEDCAIEI
;
A
#
# COMPACT_ATOMS: atom_id res chain seq x y z
N ASP A 1 3.24 1.83 -21.16
CA ASP A 1 4.54 1.42 -21.70
C ASP A 1 5.63 2.48 -21.53
N ARG A 2 5.37 3.77 -21.87
CA ARG A 2 6.37 4.84 -21.74
C ARG A 2 6.86 5.02 -20.30
N LEU A 3 5.95 4.98 -19.31
CA LEU A 3 6.28 5.12 -17.89
C LEU A 3 7.11 3.93 -17.41
N GLN A 4 6.71 2.70 -17.74
CA GLN A 4 7.48 1.51 -17.40
C GLN A 4 8.90 1.51 -17.99
N THR A 5 9.04 2.02 -19.22
CA THR A 5 10.35 2.17 -19.85
C THR A 5 11.21 3.19 -19.10
N LYS A 6 10.64 4.33 -18.70
CA LYS A 6 11.32 5.33 -17.86
C LYS A 6 11.72 4.73 -16.49
N ILE A 7 10.81 4.02 -15.82
CA ILE A 7 11.11 3.35 -14.55
C ILE A 7 12.32 2.43 -14.69
N LYS A 8 12.30 1.53 -15.69
CA LYS A 8 13.41 0.59 -15.91
C LYS A 8 14.73 1.25 -16.31
N ALA A 9 14.69 2.41 -16.97
CA ALA A 9 15.89 3.13 -17.36
C ALA A 9 16.49 3.97 -16.24
N THR A 10 15.67 4.44 -15.29
CA THR A 10 16.07 5.42 -14.27
C THR A 10 16.26 4.75 -12.91
N LEU A 11 15.44 3.74 -12.59
CA LEU A 11 15.41 3.08 -11.29
C LEU A 11 15.97 1.66 -11.39
N GLY A 12 16.79 1.27 -10.41
CA GLY A 12 17.20 -0.13 -10.21
C GLY A 12 16.08 -0.98 -9.62
N GLY A 13 15.13 -0.36 -8.92
CA GLY A 13 13.93 -1.00 -8.40
C GLY A 13 12.93 0.03 -7.90
N LEU A 14 11.65 -0.32 -8.02
CA LEU A 14 10.53 0.43 -7.44
C LEU A 14 9.57 -0.59 -6.84
N ALA A 15 9.22 -0.42 -5.57
CA ALA A 15 8.25 -1.27 -4.89
C ALA A 15 7.32 -0.42 -4.03
N ALA A 16 6.07 -0.87 -3.92
CA ALA A 16 5.09 -0.30 -3.01
C ALA A 16 4.45 -1.44 -2.20
N ARG A 17 4.34 -1.25 -0.89
CA ARG A 17 3.68 -2.20 0.01
C ARG A 17 3.08 -1.49 1.20
N VAL A 18 2.13 -2.13 1.85
CA VAL A 18 1.67 -1.68 3.17
C VAL A 18 2.60 -2.28 4.23
N GLU A 19 3.14 -1.42 5.08
CA GLU A 19 3.97 -1.81 6.22
C GLU A 19 3.18 -1.58 7.50
N LEU A 20 3.11 -2.60 8.35
CA LEU A 20 2.43 -2.52 9.63
C LEU A 20 3.47 -2.23 10.72
N ILE A 21 3.31 -1.11 11.42
CA ILE A 21 4.23 -0.72 12.49
C ILE A 21 3.49 -0.80 13.83
N PRO A 22 3.75 -1.84 14.64
CA PRO A 22 3.18 -1.95 15.96
C PRO A 22 3.80 -0.90 16.89
N LYS A 23 3.02 -0.41 17.83
CA LYS A 23 3.53 0.47 18.87
C LYS A 23 4.34 -0.34 19.89
N ARG A 24 5.57 0.09 20.12
CA ARG A 24 6.47 -0.62 21.04
C ARG A 24 5.84 -0.77 22.44
N GLY A 25 5.73 -2.01 22.88
CA GLY A 25 5.18 -2.35 24.20
C GLY A 25 3.64 -2.41 24.27
N GLU A 26 2.94 -2.20 23.16
CA GLU A 26 1.47 -2.28 23.11
C GLU A 26 1.00 -3.19 21.99
N LEU A 27 0.36 -4.30 22.35
CA LEU A 27 -0.19 -5.25 21.37
C LEU A 27 -1.50 -4.76 20.73
N ARG A 28 -2.14 -3.74 21.30
CA ARG A 28 -3.43 -3.21 20.86
C ARG A 28 -3.34 -2.07 19.83
N GLU A 29 -2.15 -1.54 19.57
CA GLU A 29 -1.94 -0.45 18.62
C GLU A 29 -0.99 -0.85 17.50
N CYS A 30 -1.47 -0.73 16.26
CA CYS A 30 -0.68 -0.90 15.06
C CYS A 30 -1.08 0.18 14.04
N ARG A 31 -0.11 0.70 13.29
CA ARG A 31 -0.34 1.72 12.27
C ARG A 31 0.10 1.21 10.90
N PRO A 32 -0.78 1.20 9.90
CA PRO A 32 -0.41 0.90 8.54
C PRO A 32 0.20 2.12 7.86
N TYR A 33 1.29 1.90 7.12
CA TYR A 33 1.94 2.89 6.28
C TYR A 33 2.04 2.36 4.86
N LEU A 34 1.76 3.20 3.87
CA LEU A 34 2.12 2.89 2.49
C LEU A 34 3.61 3.23 2.32
N LEU A 35 4.44 2.19 2.20
CA LEU A 35 5.85 2.32 1.94
C LEU A 35 6.11 2.22 0.44
N VAL A 36 6.64 3.30 -0.14
CA VAL A 36 7.17 3.32 -1.50
C VAL A 36 8.67 3.38 -1.41
N SER A 37 9.36 2.40 -1.96
CA SER A 37 10.82 2.32 -1.98
C SER A 37 11.33 2.31 -3.41
N ALA A 38 12.37 3.11 -3.66
CA ALA A 38 13.04 3.15 -4.95
C ALA A 38 14.57 3.05 -4.73
N SER A 39 15.24 2.31 -5.60
CA SER A 39 16.70 2.28 -5.67
C SER A 39 17.17 2.85 -7.00
N MET A 40 18.26 3.59 -6.97
CA MET A 40 18.79 4.26 -8.16
C MET A 40 20.29 4.49 -8.05
N LEU A 41 20.96 4.73 -9.17
CA LEU A 41 22.33 5.22 -9.19
C LEU A 41 22.37 6.70 -8.78
N GLU A 42 23.47 7.15 -8.21
CA GLU A 42 23.66 8.54 -7.75
C GLU A 42 23.40 9.56 -8.87
N GLU A 43 23.86 9.27 -10.10
CA GLU A 43 23.66 10.10 -11.29
C GLU A 43 22.19 10.21 -11.71
N ASN A 44 21.36 9.24 -11.36
CA ASN A 44 19.95 9.19 -11.71
C ASN A 44 19.03 9.82 -10.65
N VAL A 45 19.55 10.28 -9.52
CA VAL A 45 18.73 10.83 -8.42
C VAL A 45 17.78 11.94 -8.90
N PRO A 46 18.20 12.97 -9.68
CA PRO A 46 17.27 14.01 -10.12
C PRO A 46 16.12 13.45 -10.97
N ALA A 47 16.44 12.61 -11.95
CA ALA A 47 15.44 11.99 -12.83
C ALA A 47 14.51 11.01 -12.08
N ALA A 48 15.02 10.34 -11.05
CA ALA A 48 14.23 9.47 -10.19
C ALA A 48 13.23 10.24 -9.32
N LEU A 49 13.62 11.38 -8.79
CA LEU A 49 12.73 12.25 -8.01
C LEU A 49 11.62 12.84 -8.89
N GLU A 50 11.93 13.31 -10.09
CA GLU A 50 10.94 13.77 -11.07
C GLU A 50 9.94 12.64 -11.42
N LEU A 51 10.45 11.43 -11.59
CA LEU A 51 9.61 10.27 -11.90
C LEU A 51 8.68 9.90 -10.72
N LEU A 52 9.18 9.96 -9.48
CA LEU A 52 8.36 9.71 -8.29
C LEU A 52 7.30 10.81 -8.12
N GLU A 53 7.64 12.07 -8.39
CA GLU A 53 6.67 13.17 -8.40
C GLU A 53 5.58 12.93 -9.45
N GLU A 54 5.96 12.56 -10.69
CA GLU A 54 5.02 12.21 -11.76
C GLU A 54 4.08 11.07 -11.33
N LEU A 55 4.62 10.03 -10.68
CA LEU A 55 3.82 8.89 -10.18
C LEU A 55 2.83 9.27 -9.08
N PHE A 56 3.22 10.15 -8.17
CA PHE A 56 2.38 10.52 -7.02
C PHE A 56 1.30 11.54 -7.40
N ILE A 57 1.58 12.45 -8.34
CA ILE A 57 0.65 13.52 -8.72
C ILE A 57 -0.25 13.09 -9.89
N ASN A 58 0.31 12.41 -10.90
CA ASN A 58 -0.33 12.17 -12.18
C ASN A 58 -0.84 10.73 -12.35
N GLY A 59 -1.16 10.05 -11.25
CA GLY A 59 -1.76 8.71 -11.29
C GLY A 59 -3.07 8.71 -12.08
N ARG A 60 -3.17 7.83 -13.09
CA ARG A 60 -4.36 7.72 -13.95
C ARG A 60 -5.26 6.60 -13.46
N TYR A 61 -6.34 6.99 -12.78
CA TYR A 61 -7.35 6.06 -12.24
C TYR A 61 -8.58 5.93 -13.14
N ASP A 62 -8.62 6.66 -14.24
CA ASP A 62 -9.69 6.70 -15.25
C ASP A 62 -9.59 5.56 -16.29
N GLU A 63 -8.44 4.90 -16.40
CA GLU A 63 -8.23 3.76 -17.29
C GLU A 63 -8.82 2.46 -16.70
N THR A 64 -10.13 2.46 -16.48
CA THR A 64 -10.85 1.37 -15.77
C THR A 64 -10.67 0.01 -16.43
N GLY A 65 -10.54 -0.07 -17.76
CA GLY A 65 -10.28 -1.32 -18.48
C GLY A 65 -8.94 -1.95 -18.09
N ARG A 66 -7.85 -1.17 -18.03
CA ARG A 66 -6.54 -1.67 -17.60
C ARG A 66 -6.52 -2.06 -16.14
N ILE A 67 -7.24 -1.29 -15.31
CA ILE A 67 -7.36 -1.61 -13.88
C ILE A 67 -8.12 -2.92 -13.72
N SER A 68 -9.21 -3.13 -14.48
CA SER A 68 -10.00 -4.37 -14.48
C SER A 68 -9.14 -5.59 -14.82
N GLU A 69 -8.34 -5.52 -15.89
CA GLU A 69 -7.42 -6.60 -16.26
C GLU A 69 -6.43 -6.92 -15.14
N THR A 70 -5.86 -5.87 -14.51
CA THR A 70 -4.93 -6.04 -13.38
C THR A 70 -5.62 -6.66 -12.16
N VAL A 71 -6.84 -6.25 -11.85
CA VAL A 71 -7.64 -6.78 -10.74
C VAL A 71 -7.94 -8.26 -10.96
N LEU A 72 -8.40 -8.64 -12.14
CA LEU A 72 -8.70 -10.05 -12.47
C LEU A 72 -7.44 -10.92 -12.42
N GLN A 73 -6.32 -10.42 -12.95
CA GLN A 73 -5.05 -11.13 -12.88
C GLN A 73 -4.58 -11.31 -11.43
N SER A 74 -4.74 -10.27 -10.61
CA SER A 74 -4.37 -10.31 -9.19
C SER A 74 -5.24 -11.30 -8.42
N ASP A 75 -6.55 -11.33 -8.67
CA ASP A 75 -7.47 -12.30 -8.06
C ASP A 75 -7.05 -13.74 -8.35
N TYR A 76 -6.68 -14.01 -9.61
CA TYR A 76 -6.16 -15.33 -9.99
C TYR A 76 -4.91 -15.70 -9.19
N PHE A 77 -3.91 -14.81 -9.10
CA PHE A 77 -2.68 -15.09 -8.36
C PHE A 77 -2.90 -15.23 -6.86
N ILE A 78 -3.78 -14.43 -6.27
CA ILE A 78 -4.13 -14.50 -4.85
C ILE A 78 -4.79 -15.85 -4.53
N LYS A 79 -5.72 -16.32 -5.37
CA LYS A 79 -6.35 -17.64 -5.22
C LYS A 79 -5.36 -18.78 -5.35
N GLN A 80 -4.42 -18.69 -6.30
CA GLN A 80 -3.34 -19.68 -6.43
C GLN A 80 -2.43 -19.67 -5.20
N SER A 81 -2.11 -18.50 -4.67
CA SER A 81 -1.32 -18.37 -3.44
C SER A 81 -2.01 -19.02 -2.25
N LEU A 82 -3.33 -18.89 -2.11
CA LEU A 82 -4.09 -19.54 -1.05
C LEU A 82 -3.95 -21.07 -1.10
N ILE A 83 -3.98 -21.66 -2.30
CA ILE A 83 -3.84 -23.10 -2.48
C ILE A 83 -2.42 -23.57 -2.11
N VAL A 84 -1.39 -22.87 -2.60
CA VAL A 84 0.01 -23.26 -2.41
C VAL A 84 0.49 -22.99 -0.98
N ASN A 85 0.06 -21.87 -0.39
CA ASN A 85 0.55 -21.34 0.89
C ASN A 85 -0.51 -21.43 2.00
N GLY A 86 -1.45 -22.37 1.95
CA GLY A 86 -2.55 -22.50 2.90
C GLY A 86 -2.11 -22.50 4.37
N HIS A 87 -0.94 -23.10 4.66
CA HIS A 87 -0.36 -23.08 6.01
C HIS A 87 0.00 -21.66 6.48
N ALA A 88 0.50 -20.79 5.60
CA ALA A 88 0.82 -19.41 5.96
C ALA A 88 -0.46 -18.60 6.26
N TYR A 89 -1.52 -18.81 5.47
CA TYR A 89 -2.83 -18.21 5.75
C TYR A 89 -3.42 -18.68 7.08
N ALA A 90 -3.29 -19.98 7.41
CA ALA A 90 -3.74 -20.51 8.71
C ALA A 90 -2.97 -19.87 9.88
N VAL A 91 -1.65 -19.70 9.75
CA VAL A 91 -0.83 -19.00 10.76
C VAL A 91 -1.27 -17.55 10.90
N THR A 92 -1.44 -16.81 9.79
CA THR A 92 -1.90 -15.41 9.81
C THR A 92 -3.27 -15.31 10.49
N LYS A 93 -4.19 -16.22 10.19
CA LYS A 93 -5.50 -16.29 10.84
C LYS A 93 -5.39 -16.53 12.34
N SER A 94 -4.55 -17.46 12.75
CA SER A 94 -4.33 -17.75 14.18
C SER A 94 -3.74 -16.54 14.91
N LEU A 95 -2.76 -15.86 14.30
CA LEU A 95 -2.12 -14.69 14.90
C LEU A 95 -3.04 -13.47 15.00
N SER A 96 -4.11 -13.41 14.21
CA SER A 96 -5.06 -12.29 14.23
C SER A 96 -5.78 -12.13 15.57
N ALA A 97 -5.86 -13.19 16.37
CA ALA A 97 -6.47 -13.17 17.69
C ALA A 97 -5.57 -12.60 18.81
N PHE A 98 -4.28 -12.35 18.53
CA PHE A 98 -3.31 -12.01 19.60
C PHE A 98 -2.87 -10.54 19.62
N SER A 99 -3.02 -9.82 18.50
CA SER A 99 -2.55 -8.43 18.42
C SER A 99 -3.27 -7.63 17.34
N ALA A 100 -3.24 -6.31 17.46
CA ALA A 100 -3.72 -5.40 16.42
C ALA A 100 -2.96 -5.58 15.10
N GLU A 101 -1.65 -5.84 15.17
CA GLU A 101 -0.83 -6.14 13.98
C GLU A 101 -1.32 -7.41 13.28
N GLY A 102 -1.53 -8.50 14.06
CA GLY A 102 -2.04 -9.76 13.53
C GLY A 102 -3.43 -9.60 12.90
N ALA A 103 -4.34 -8.87 13.55
CA ALA A 103 -5.67 -8.59 13.02
C ALA A 103 -5.61 -7.79 11.72
N MET A 104 -4.78 -6.74 11.65
CA MET A 104 -4.60 -5.97 10.43
C MET A 104 -3.92 -6.77 9.32
N LYS A 105 -2.96 -7.63 9.66
CA LYS A 105 -2.31 -8.51 8.69
C LYS A 105 -3.30 -9.49 8.06
N GLU A 106 -4.21 -10.05 8.85
CA GLU A 106 -5.28 -10.90 8.34
C GLU A 106 -6.18 -10.15 7.34
N LEU A 107 -6.50 -8.88 7.60
CA LEU A 107 -7.31 -8.04 6.72
C LEU A 107 -6.57 -7.58 5.44
N LEU A 108 -5.24 -7.57 5.45
CA LEU A 108 -4.43 -7.08 4.33
C LEU A 108 -3.81 -8.20 3.48
N GLU A 109 -3.54 -9.36 4.07
CA GLU A 109 -2.79 -10.45 3.44
C GLU A 109 -3.38 -11.84 3.73
N GLY A 110 -4.34 -11.95 4.68
CA GLY A 110 -4.89 -13.21 5.12
C GLY A 110 -6.06 -13.72 4.29
N GLU A 111 -6.75 -14.74 4.81
CA GLU A 111 -7.91 -15.35 4.15
C GLU A 111 -9.06 -14.36 3.99
N SER A 112 -9.27 -13.48 4.97
CA SER A 112 -10.28 -12.41 4.90
C SER A 112 -10.01 -11.45 3.74
N PHE A 113 -8.73 -11.11 3.46
CA PHE A 113 -8.35 -10.34 2.28
C PHE A 113 -8.68 -11.08 0.99
N VAL A 114 -8.36 -12.38 0.90
CA VAL A 114 -8.65 -13.18 -0.30
C VAL A 114 -10.13 -13.16 -0.64
N ARG A 115 -10.99 -13.36 0.35
CA ARG A 115 -12.46 -13.32 0.17
C ARG A 115 -12.91 -11.95 -0.31
N TRP A 116 -12.51 -10.90 0.41
CA TRP A 116 -12.86 -9.53 0.05
C TRP A 116 -12.37 -9.17 -1.34
N PHE A 117 -11.13 -9.53 -1.70
CA PHE A 117 -10.57 -9.20 -3.01
C PHE A 117 -11.28 -9.95 -4.15
N SER A 118 -11.68 -11.19 -3.92
CA SER A 118 -12.46 -11.96 -4.89
C SER A 118 -13.84 -11.34 -5.15
N ASP A 119 -14.53 -10.90 -4.10
CA ASP A 119 -15.80 -10.19 -4.23
C ASP A 119 -15.62 -8.84 -4.93
N PHE A 120 -14.56 -8.11 -4.58
CA PHE A 120 -14.19 -6.87 -5.25
C PHE A 120 -13.92 -7.08 -6.75
N ALA A 121 -13.13 -8.10 -7.10
CA ALA A 121 -12.81 -8.42 -8.49
C ALA A 121 -14.06 -8.81 -9.30
N ALA A 122 -14.95 -9.61 -8.72
CA ALA A 122 -16.20 -10.01 -9.35
C ALA A 122 -17.15 -8.83 -9.64
N ASN A 123 -17.11 -7.79 -8.80
CA ASN A 123 -17.98 -6.62 -8.93
C ASN A 123 -17.29 -5.40 -9.55
N PHE A 124 -16.01 -5.52 -9.92
CA PHE A 124 -15.21 -4.37 -10.36
C PHE A 124 -15.77 -3.71 -11.61
N GLU A 125 -16.09 -4.49 -12.64
CA GLU A 125 -16.55 -3.96 -13.93
C GLU A 125 -17.86 -3.17 -13.78
N ALA A 126 -18.81 -3.70 -13.01
CA ALA A 126 -20.09 -3.06 -12.76
C ALA A 126 -19.99 -1.74 -11.98
N ASN A 127 -18.93 -1.57 -11.15
CA ASN A 127 -18.75 -0.41 -10.28
C ASN A 127 -17.45 0.36 -10.60
N SER A 128 -16.89 0.17 -11.78
CA SER A 128 -15.56 0.65 -12.16
C SER A 128 -15.38 2.17 -11.99
N GLY A 129 -16.39 2.97 -12.30
CA GLY A 129 -16.37 4.42 -12.11
C GLY A 129 -16.31 4.85 -10.65
N GLU A 130 -17.04 4.15 -9.76
CA GLU A 130 -16.99 4.41 -8.31
C GLU A 130 -15.62 4.04 -7.75
N TYR A 131 -15.09 2.88 -8.14
CA TYR A 131 -13.76 2.44 -7.69
C TYR A 131 -12.65 3.36 -8.20
N ALA A 132 -12.72 3.83 -9.44
CA ALA A 132 -11.79 4.82 -9.98
C ALA A 132 -11.75 6.10 -9.13
N ALA A 133 -12.93 6.63 -8.77
CA ALA A 133 -13.03 7.80 -7.90
C ALA A 133 -12.47 7.54 -6.48
N ARG A 134 -12.72 6.35 -5.93
CA ARG A 134 -12.16 5.94 -4.63
C ARG A 134 -10.64 5.81 -4.67
N PHE A 135 -10.06 5.24 -5.73
CA PHE A 135 -8.61 5.15 -5.90
C PHE A 135 -7.97 6.54 -6.01
N ALA A 136 -8.55 7.44 -6.78
CA ALA A 136 -8.07 8.81 -6.88
C ALA A 136 -8.11 9.53 -5.51
N ALA A 137 -9.20 9.37 -4.76
CA ALA A 137 -9.34 9.96 -3.43
C ALA A 137 -8.34 9.37 -2.41
N LEU A 138 -8.08 8.06 -2.47
CA LEU A 138 -7.08 7.40 -1.63
C LEU A 138 -5.67 7.87 -1.96
N ALA A 139 -5.32 7.96 -3.25
CA ALA A 139 -4.03 8.46 -3.70
C ALA A 139 -3.78 9.90 -3.25
N ALA A 140 -4.77 10.78 -3.40
CA ALA A 140 -4.70 12.17 -2.94
C ALA A 140 -4.45 12.27 -1.42
N LYS A 141 -4.97 11.32 -0.63
CA LYS A 141 -4.70 11.25 0.81
C LYS A 141 -3.33 10.64 1.13
N ALA A 142 -2.95 9.56 0.43
CA ALA A 142 -1.73 8.82 0.69
C ALA A 142 -0.48 9.63 0.32
N PHE A 143 -0.52 10.35 -0.80
CA PHE A 143 0.61 11.12 -1.33
C PHE A 143 0.58 12.60 -0.94
N ALA A 144 -0.17 12.97 0.08
CA ALA A 144 -0.18 14.34 0.57
C ALA A 144 1.12 14.68 1.33
N SER A 145 1.72 15.84 1.03
CA SER A 145 2.99 16.30 1.62
C SER A 145 2.99 16.34 3.15
N ASN A 146 1.85 16.64 3.77
CA ASN A 146 1.70 16.73 5.23
C ASN A 146 1.51 15.34 5.90
N ARG A 147 1.52 14.25 5.15
CA ARG A 147 1.41 12.86 5.63
C ARG A 147 2.60 12.00 5.24
N LEU A 148 3.56 12.56 4.53
CA LEU A 148 4.70 11.86 3.99
C LEU A 148 5.91 11.95 4.94
N PHE A 149 6.56 10.80 5.14
CA PHE A 149 7.91 10.72 5.68
C PHE A 149 8.82 10.19 4.58
N ALA A 150 9.96 10.81 4.38
CA ALA A 150 10.92 10.34 3.42
C ALA A 150 12.28 10.14 4.08
N GLY A 151 12.97 9.07 3.70
CA GLY A 151 14.31 8.76 4.13
C GLY A 151 15.15 8.25 2.96
N PHE A 152 16.43 8.42 3.01
CA PHE A 152 17.34 7.87 2.02
C PHE A 152 18.61 7.33 2.64
N GLY A 153 19.24 6.40 1.95
CA GLY A 153 20.60 5.93 2.26
C GLY A 153 21.47 6.09 1.02
N GLY A 154 22.58 6.81 1.15
CA GLY A 154 23.49 7.11 0.05
C GLY A 154 23.93 8.57 0.02
N LYS A 155 24.38 9.03 -1.15
CA LYS A 155 24.84 10.41 -1.36
C LYS A 155 23.71 11.26 -1.97
N MET A 156 22.83 11.76 -1.12
CA MET A 156 21.82 12.76 -1.46
C MET A 156 21.69 13.74 -0.32
N ASP A 157 21.60 15.03 -0.59
CA ASP A 157 21.37 16.01 0.45
C ASP A 157 19.90 16.08 0.86
N ALA A 158 19.65 16.50 2.10
CA ALA A 158 18.30 16.61 2.65
C ALA A 158 17.44 17.67 1.94
N GLN A 159 18.05 18.66 1.26
CA GLN A 159 17.31 19.70 0.53
C GLN A 159 16.69 19.14 -0.73
N THR A 160 17.44 18.29 -1.44
CA THR A 160 16.96 17.58 -2.64
C THR A 160 15.75 16.70 -2.32
N LEU A 161 15.83 15.90 -1.24
CA LEU A 161 14.69 15.09 -0.79
C LEU A 161 13.51 15.95 -0.31
N GLY A 162 13.80 17.03 0.41
CA GLY A 162 12.78 18.01 0.84
C GLY A 162 12.10 18.72 -0.34
N GLY A 163 12.77 18.82 -1.48
CA GLY A 163 12.20 19.31 -2.74
C GLY A 163 11.03 18.45 -3.21
N LEU A 164 11.20 17.14 -3.27
CA LEU A 164 10.14 16.20 -3.64
C LEU A 164 8.91 16.35 -2.72
N ILE A 165 9.12 16.41 -1.40
CA ILE A 165 8.00 16.53 -0.45
C ILE A 165 7.25 17.85 -0.65
N ARG A 166 7.95 18.95 -0.91
CA ARG A 166 7.31 20.26 -1.14
C ARG A 166 6.57 20.36 -2.46
N ALA A 167 6.95 19.60 -3.46
CA ALA A 167 6.27 19.55 -4.76
C ALA A 167 4.89 18.86 -4.67
N LEU A 168 4.69 17.99 -3.68
CA LEU A 168 3.44 17.30 -3.50
C LEU A 168 2.36 18.22 -2.88
N PRO A 169 1.10 18.12 -3.32
CA PRO A 169 0.01 18.90 -2.74
C PRO A 169 -0.19 18.58 -1.26
N ALA A 170 -0.48 19.58 -0.46
CA ALA A 170 -0.92 19.37 0.92
C ALA A 170 -2.40 19.00 0.89
N ASN A 171 -2.77 17.98 1.64
CA ASN A 171 -4.18 17.70 1.88
C ASN A 171 -4.63 18.43 3.15
N GLU A 172 -5.90 18.87 3.20
CA GLU A 172 -6.46 19.36 4.44
C GLU A 172 -6.29 18.32 5.54
N LYS A 173 -5.95 18.76 6.75
CA LYS A 173 -5.84 17.91 7.92
C LYS A 173 -7.22 17.30 8.19
N GLY A 174 -7.52 16.19 7.55
CA GLY A 174 -8.63 15.33 7.98
C GLY A 174 -8.39 14.88 9.42
N ALA A 175 -9.46 14.57 10.14
CA ALA A 175 -9.37 13.94 11.45
C ALA A 175 -8.34 12.81 11.41
N ALA A 176 -7.58 12.66 12.49
CA ALA A 176 -6.66 11.51 12.62
C ALA A 176 -7.47 10.24 12.30
N ALA A 177 -6.92 9.39 11.43
CA ALA A 177 -7.58 8.13 11.11
C ALA A 177 -7.75 7.37 12.44
N GLU A 178 -8.99 7.12 12.82
CA GLU A 178 -9.28 6.17 13.88
C GLU A 178 -8.98 4.78 13.30
N TYR A 179 -7.92 4.18 13.79
CA TYR A 179 -7.65 2.78 13.47
C TYR A 179 -8.58 1.94 14.33
N PRO A 180 -9.15 0.85 13.79
CA PRO A 180 -9.96 -0.05 14.59
C PRO A 180 -9.13 -0.49 15.80
N ALA A 181 -9.60 -0.18 16.99
CA ALA A 181 -9.03 -0.73 18.21
C ALA A 181 -9.18 -2.25 18.14
N TYR A 182 -8.11 -2.96 18.43
CA TYR A 182 -8.20 -4.40 18.62
C TYR A 182 -8.95 -4.65 19.92
N ASP A 183 -10.23 -4.99 19.80
CA ASP A 183 -11.07 -5.48 20.87
C ASP A 183 -10.88 -7.01 21.00
N GLY A 184 -9.66 -7.41 21.29
CA GLY A 184 -9.39 -8.81 21.58
C GLY A 184 -10.18 -9.21 22.82
N GLU A 185 -11.36 -9.78 22.63
CA GLU A 185 -11.89 -10.73 23.60
C GLU A 185 -10.84 -11.82 23.73
N ASP A 186 -10.49 -12.15 24.97
CA ASP A 186 -9.56 -13.24 25.27
C ASP A 186 -10.06 -14.51 24.57
N CYS A 187 -9.56 -14.79 23.38
CA CYS A 187 -9.72 -16.09 22.75
C CYS A 187 -8.88 -17.07 23.56
N ALA A 188 -9.41 -17.53 24.68
CA ALA A 188 -8.90 -18.69 25.34
C ALA A 188 -9.10 -19.85 24.36
N ILE A 189 -8.02 -20.28 23.72
CA ILE A 189 -7.99 -21.58 23.08
C ILE A 189 -7.92 -22.58 24.22
N GLU A 190 -9.06 -23.14 24.62
CA GLU A 190 -9.07 -24.37 25.36
C GLU A 190 -8.49 -25.47 24.46
N ILE A 191 -7.30 -25.95 24.83
CA ILE A 191 -6.63 -27.11 24.21
C ILE A 191 -7.22 -28.36 24.78
#